data_593476573cd93dd3b3377fecaece2fc3
#
_entry.id   593476573cd93dd3b3377fecaece2fc3
#
_cell.length_a   1.000
_cell.length_b   1.000
_cell.length_c   1.000
_cell.angle_alpha   90.00
_cell.angle_beta   90.00
_cell.angle_gamma   90.00
#
_symmetry.space_group_name_H-M   'P 1'
#
loop_
_entity.id
_entity.type
_entity.pdbx_description
1 polymer ?
#
loop_
_entity_poly.entity_id
_entity_poly.type
_entity_poly.pdbx_seq_one_letter_code
_entity_poly.pdbx_strand_id
1 'polypeptide(L)'
;MAVNVNTNVSAMTAQRYLNNANSAQQTSMERLSSGFKINSAKDDAAGLQISNRLNVQSRGLDVAVRNANDGISIAQTAEGAMNETTNILQRMRDLSLQSANGSNSKAERVAIQEEVTALNDELNRIAETTSFGGNKLLNGTHGAKSFQIGADNGEAVMLELKDMRSDNKMMGGVSYQAESGKGKDWNVAQGKNDLKISLTDSFGQEQEININAKAGDDIEELATYINGQTDLVKASVDQDGKLQIFAGNNKVEGEVSFSGGLSGELGLGDVKKNVTVDTIDVTSVGGAQESVAIIDAALKYVDSHRAE
;
A
#
# COMPACT_ATOMS: atom_id res chain seq x y z
N MET A 1 -19.76 68.20 -66.48
CA MET A 1 -18.91 67.16 -65.89
C MET A 1 -17.72 66.95 -66.84
N ALA A 2 -16.51 67.25 -66.45
CA ALA A 2 -15.33 66.99 -67.25
C ALA A 2 -15.10 65.51 -67.32
N VAL A 3 -15.22 64.89 -68.52
CA VAL A 3 -14.91 63.48 -68.75
C VAL A 3 -13.39 63.36 -68.90
N ASN A 4 -12.69 63.14 -67.80
CA ASN A 4 -11.25 62.87 -67.79
C ASN A 4 -11.03 61.44 -68.24
N VAL A 5 -10.44 61.27 -69.43
CA VAL A 5 -10.16 59.95 -70.02
C VAL A 5 -9.05 59.20 -69.23
N ASN A 6 -8.12 59.89 -68.58
CA ASN A 6 -7.01 59.30 -67.81
C ASN A 6 -7.31 59.00 -66.35
N THR A 7 -8.36 59.52 -65.74
CA THR A 7 -8.73 59.32 -64.33
C THR A 7 -10.26 59.18 -64.23
N ASN A 8 -10.79 58.04 -64.66
CA ASN A 8 -12.20 57.70 -64.47
C ASN A 8 -12.45 57.10 -63.10
N VAL A 9 -12.89 57.96 -62.15
CA VAL A 9 -13.14 57.59 -60.75
C VAL A 9 -14.21 56.51 -60.62
N SER A 10 -15.24 56.51 -61.51
CA SER A 10 -16.30 55.51 -61.53
C SER A 10 -15.76 54.13 -61.96
N ALA A 11 -14.90 54.09 -62.99
CA ALA A 11 -14.25 52.87 -63.43
C ALA A 11 -13.28 52.29 -62.36
N MET A 12 -12.50 53.16 -61.73
CA MET A 12 -11.62 52.75 -60.61
C MET A 12 -12.41 52.22 -59.42
N THR A 13 -13.56 52.79 -59.12
CA THR A 13 -14.45 52.36 -58.06
C THR A 13 -15.06 51.01 -58.36
N ALA A 14 -15.54 50.83 -59.60
CA ALA A 14 -16.07 49.52 -60.07
C ALA A 14 -15.02 48.44 -60.05
N GLN A 15 -13.79 48.76 -60.49
CA GLN A 15 -12.67 47.82 -60.44
C GLN A 15 -12.29 47.42 -59.02
N ARG A 16 -12.36 48.35 -58.05
CA ARG A 16 -12.13 48.05 -56.62
C ARG A 16 -13.20 47.15 -56.05
N TYR A 17 -14.50 47.37 -56.39
CA TYR A 17 -15.58 46.49 -55.98
C TYR A 17 -15.45 45.08 -56.57
N LEU A 18 -15.06 44.97 -57.84
CA LEU A 18 -14.84 43.69 -58.52
C LEU A 18 -13.65 42.92 -57.84
N ASN A 19 -12.58 43.61 -57.54
CA ASN A 19 -11.44 42.98 -56.83
C ASN A 19 -11.81 42.50 -55.40
N ASN A 20 -12.60 43.31 -54.69
CA ASN A 20 -13.11 42.89 -53.37
C ASN A 20 -14.05 41.69 -53.45
N ALA A 21 -14.94 41.68 -54.47
CA ALA A 21 -15.83 40.52 -54.69
C ALA A 21 -15.07 39.23 -55.07
N ASN A 22 -14.06 39.34 -55.93
CA ASN A 22 -13.18 38.22 -56.28
C ASN A 22 -12.42 37.71 -55.09
N SER A 23 -11.87 38.59 -54.22
CA SER A 23 -11.19 38.18 -52.98
C SER A 23 -12.10 37.49 -51.99
N ALA A 24 -13.34 37.99 -51.82
CA ALA A 24 -14.37 37.38 -50.99
C ALA A 24 -14.77 35.98 -51.52
N GLN A 25 -14.90 35.88 -52.88
CA GLN A 25 -15.20 34.58 -53.52
C GLN A 25 -14.06 33.56 -53.31
N GLN A 26 -12.80 33.95 -53.50
CA GLN A 26 -11.66 33.11 -53.28
C GLN A 26 -11.61 32.60 -51.84
N THR A 27 -11.80 33.50 -50.87
CA THR A 27 -11.86 33.10 -49.44
C THR A 27 -13.01 32.13 -49.15
N SER A 28 -14.19 32.36 -49.76
CA SER A 28 -15.32 31.44 -49.60
C SER A 28 -15.07 30.07 -50.23
N MET A 29 -14.43 30.02 -51.39
CA MET A 29 -14.04 28.79 -52.07
C MET A 29 -12.98 28.01 -51.29
N GLU A 30 -12.00 28.72 -50.71
CA GLU A 30 -10.98 28.11 -49.85
C GLU A 30 -11.62 27.50 -48.60
N ARG A 31 -12.51 28.21 -47.92
CA ARG A 31 -13.25 27.72 -46.74
C ARG A 31 -14.15 26.52 -47.09
N LEU A 32 -14.82 26.54 -48.24
CA LEU A 32 -15.66 25.46 -48.68
C LEU A 32 -14.86 24.19 -49.02
N SER A 33 -13.71 24.39 -49.69
CA SER A 33 -12.82 23.28 -50.05
C SER A 33 -12.12 22.63 -48.86
N SER A 34 -11.70 23.42 -47.90
CA SER A 34 -11.00 22.93 -46.69
C SER A 34 -11.99 22.45 -45.60
N GLY A 35 -13.23 22.95 -45.62
CA GLY A 35 -14.19 22.71 -44.55
C GLY A 35 -13.94 23.53 -43.28
N PHE A 36 -12.88 24.36 -43.26
CA PHE A 36 -12.53 25.18 -42.11
C PHE A 36 -12.76 26.66 -42.36
N LYS A 37 -13.22 27.36 -41.31
CA LYS A 37 -13.39 28.81 -41.31
C LYS A 37 -12.08 29.58 -41.31
N ILE A 38 -11.08 29.04 -40.63
CA ILE A 38 -9.71 29.59 -40.46
C ILE A 38 -8.73 28.59 -41.09
N ASN A 39 -8.08 28.98 -42.18
CA ASN A 39 -7.14 28.15 -42.94
C ASN A 39 -5.69 28.65 -42.75
N SER A 40 -5.52 29.91 -42.47
CA SER A 40 -4.19 30.53 -42.30
C SER A 40 -4.19 31.59 -41.20
N ALA A 41 -2.99 31.95 -40.74
CA ALA A 41 -2.81 33.08 -39.81
C ALA A 41 -3.31 34.42 -40.33
N LYS A 42 -3.46 34.56 -41.67
CA LYS A 42 -3.99 35.74 -42.33
C LYS A 42 -5.51 35.93 -42.07
N ASP A 43 -6.23 34.80 -41.91
CA ASP A 43 -7.70 34.82 -41.72
C ASP A 43 -8.04 35.28 -40.27
N ASP A 44 -7.37 34.69 -39.31
CA ASP A 44 -7.48 35.03 -37.88
C ASP A 44 -6.29 34.43 -37.13
N ALA A 45 -5.28 35.25 -36.86
CA ALA A 45 -4.09 34.81 -36.16
C ALA A 45 -4.38 34.38 -34.71
N ALA A 46 -5.25 35.06 -34.00
CA ALA A 46 -5.63 34.76 -32.64
C ALA A 46 -6.47 33.50 -32.56
N GLY A 47 -7.45 33.37 -33.46
CA GLY A 47 -8.30 32.15 -33.57
C GLY A 47 -7.50 30.91 -33.93
N LEU A 48 -6.53 31.02 -34.85
CA LEU A 48 -5.64 29.92 -35.21
C LEU A 48 -4.78 29.46 -34.03
N GLN A 49 -4.22 30.40 -33.26
CA GLN A 49 -3.43 30.08 -32.08
C GLN A 49 -4.27 29.39 -31.00
N ILE A 50 -5.49 29.88 -30.76
CA ILE A 50 -6.43 29.27 -29.81
C ILE A 50 -6.82 27.86 -30.29
N SER A 51 -7.14 27.68 -31.58
CA SER A 51 -7.49 26.39 -32.15
C SER A 51 -6.35 25.37 -32.03
N ASN A 52 -5.12 25.78 -32.33
CA ASN A 52 -3.95 24.92 -32.17
C ASN A 52 -3.73 24.54 -30.71
N ARG A 53 -3.90 25.45 -29.76
CA ARG A 53 -3.82 25.17 -28.33
C ARG A 53 -4.87 24.21 -27.86
N LEU A 54 -6.13 24.39 -28.30
CA LEU A 54 -7.22 23.46 -28.02
C LEU A 54 -7.00 22.08 -28.63
N ASN A 55 -6.47 21.99 -29.85
CA ASN A 55 -6.10 20.72 -30.47
C ASN A 55 -5.00 19.99 -29.69
N VAL A 56 -3.96 20.69 -29.26
CA VAL A 56 -2.89 20.10 -28.45
C VAL A 56 -3.45 19.63 -27.11
N GLN A 57 -4.30 20.44 -26.48
CA GLN A 57 -4.95 20.08 -25.22
C GLN A 57 -5.88 18.85 -25.37
N SER A 58 -6.68 18.80 -26.43
CA SER A 58 -7.57 17.66 -26.73
C SER A 58 -6.77 16.35 -26.93
N ARG A 59 -5.70 16.41 -27.73
CA ARG A 59 -4.80 15.26 -27.92
C ARG A 59 -4.09 14.86 -26.62
N GLY A 60 -3.70 15.82 -25.81
CA GLY A 60 -3.12 15.58 -24.49
C GLY A 60 -4.11 14.87 -23.57
N LEU A 61 -5.36 15.30 -23.55
CA LEU A 61 -6.42 14.65 -22.78
C LEU A 61 -6.74 13.24 -23.28
N ASP A 62 -6.72 12.98 -24.60
CA ASP A 62 -6.90 11.63 -25.14
C ASP A 62 -5.80 10.67 -24.70
N VAL A 63 -4.56 11.15 -24.61
CA VAL A 63 -3.44 10.38 -24.06
C VAL A 63 -3.61 10.19 -22.55
N ALA A 64 -4.00 11.24 -21.84
CA ALA A 64 -4.25 11.21 -20.41
C ALA A 64 -5.32 10.17 -20.02
N VAL A 65 -6.42 10.09 -20.77
CA VAL A 65 -7.47 9.08 -20.57
C VAL A 65 -6.92 7.66 -20.76
N ARG A 66 -6.09 7.44 -21.77
CA ARG A 66 -5.46 6.12 -21.97
C ARG A 66 -4.53 5.78 -20.80
N ASN A 67 -3.67 6.70 -20.39
CA ASN A 67 -2.76 6.50 -19.26
C ASN A 67 -3.53 6.23 -17.96
N ALA A 68 -4.65 6.93 -17.73
CA ALA A 68 -5.53 6.70 -16.58
C ALA A 68 -6.13 5.29 -16.61
N ASN A 69 -6.62 4.84 -17.76
CA ASN A 69 -7.16 3.49 -17.93
C ASN A 69 -6.09 2.41 -17.72
N ASP A 70 -4.87 2.65 -18.16
CA ASP A 70 -3.74 1.74 -17.91
C ASP A 70 -3.42 1.67 -16.41
N GLY A 71 -3.37 2.82 -15.72
CA GLY A 71 -3.18 2.89 -14.27
C GLY A 71 -4.29 2.17 -13.50
N ILE A 72 -5.55 2.36 -13.87
CA ILE A 72 -6.70 1.67 -13.29
C ILE A 72 -6.59 0.14 -13.51
N SER A 73 -6.20 -0.30 -14.70
CA SER A 73 -6.05 -1.73 -15.00
C SER A 73 -4.95 -2.38 -14.17
N ILE A 74 -3.83 -1.67 -13.95
CA ILE A 74 -2.75 -2.12 -13.07
C ILE A 74 -3.25 -2.21 -11.62
N ALA A 75 -3.93 -1.17 -11.13
CA ALA A 75 -4.47 -1.13 -9.78
C ALA A 75 -5.49 -2.26 -9.54
N GLN A 76 -6.41 -2.50 -10.46
CA GLN A 76 -7.39 -3.59 -10.37
C GLN A 76 -6.73 -4.97 -10.39
N THR A 77 -5.68 -5.16 -11.19
CA THR A 77 -4.92 -6.42 -11.22
C THR A 77 -4.20 -6.66 -9.89
N ALA A 78 -3.56 -5.63 -9.36
CA ALA A 78 -2.90 -5.70 -8.06
C ALA A 78 -3.90 -5.92 -6.92
N GLU A 79 -5.03 -5.21 -6.91
CA GLU A 79 -6.10 -5.38 -5.92
C GLU A 79 -6.67 -6.80 -5.91
N GLY A 80 -6.93 -7.37 -7.09
CA GLY A 80 -7.37 -8.76 -7.21
C GLY A 80 -6.40 -9.73 -6.58
N ALA A 81 -5.11 -9.59 -6.84
CA ALA A 81 -4.06 -10.42 -6.25
C ALA A 81 -3.92 -10.19 -4.74
N MET A 82 -3.99 -8.94 -4.26
CA MET A 82 -3.97 -8.64 -2.82
C MET A 82 -5.20 -9.22 -2.10
N ASN A 83 -6.33 -9.29 -2.76
CA ASN A 83 -7.54 -9.92 -2.21
C ASN A 83 -7.32 -11.42 -1.97
N GLU A 84 -6.71 -12.13 -2.94
CA GLU A 84 -6.34 -13.53 -2.75
C GLU A 84 -5.27 -13.70 -1.65
N THR A 85 -4.30 -12.79 -1.57
CA THR A 85 -3.32 -12.76 -0.47
C THR A 85 -4.02 -12.65 0.89
N THR A 86 -5.01 -11.76 1.01
CA THR A 86 -5.81 -11.61 2.23
C THR A 86 -6.55 -12.91 2.59
N ASN A 87 -7.17 -13.58 1.61
CA ASN A 87 -7.86 -14.85 1.81
C ASN A 87 -6.92 -15.95 2.32
N ILE A 88 -5.73 -16.04 1.74
CA ILE A 88 -4.69 -16.99 2.17
C ILE A 88 -4.25 -16.69 3.61
N LEU A 89 -3.95 -15.45 3.93
CA LEU A 89 -3.56 -15.05 5.28
C LEU A 89 -4.66 -15.36 6.31
N GLN A 90 -5.92 -15.12 5.98
CA GLN A 90 -7.04 -15.48 6.86
C GLN A 90 -7.09 -16.99 7.08
N ARG A 91 -6.92 -17.81 6.05
CA ARG A 91 -6.86 -19.28 6.19
C ARG A 91 -5.68 -19.73 7.05
N MET A 92 -4.50 -19.12 6.85
CA MET A 92 -3.32 -19.39 7.68
C MET A 92 -3.58 -19.00 9.14
N ARG A 93 -4.31 -17.91 9.39
CA ARG A 93 -4.72 -17.48 10.72
C ARG A 93 -5.64 -18.51 11.39
N ASP A 94 -6.64 -19.00 10.68
CA ASP A 94 -7.57 -20.02 11.19
C ASP A 94 -6.82 -21.31 11.56
N LEU A 95 -5.89 -21.76 10.72
CA LEU A 95 -5.04 -22.90 10.99
C LEU A 95 -4.12 -22.68 12.20
N SER A 96 -3.59 -21.47 12.36
CA SER A 96 -2.77 -21.12 13.52
C SER A 96 -3.58 -21.15 14.82
N LEU A 97 -4.82 -20.61 14.78
CA LEU A 97 -5.74 -20.70 15.92
C LEU A 97 -6.13 -22.14 16.24
N GLN A 98 -6.37 -22.95 15.21
CA GLN A 98 -6.64 -24.39 15.40
C GLN A 98 -5.44 -25.08 16.06
N SER A 99 -4.21 -24.79 15.60
CA SER A 99 -3.00 -25.38 16.16
C SER A 99 -2.70 -24.90 17.57
N ALA A 100 -3.11 -23.68 17.93
CA ALA A 100 -2.95 -23.13 19.28
C ALA A 100 -3.79 -23.87 20.34
N ASN A 101 -4.79 -24.65 19.91
CA ASN A 101 -5.60 -25.43 20.85
C ASN A 101 -4.75 -26.49 21.55
N GLY A 102 -4.74 -26.46 22.88
CA GLY A 102 -3.96 -27.39 23.72
C GLY A 102 -4.35 -28.86 23.59
N SER A 103 -5.50 -29.19 23.01
CA SER A 103 -5.95 -30.58 22.77
C SER A 103 -5.26 -31.27 21.60
N ASN A 104 -4.60 -30.50 20.70
CA ASN A 104 -3.91 -31.07 19.56
C ASN A 104 -2.63 -31.79 19.94
N SER A 105 -2.43 -32.95 19.36
CA SER A 105 -1.18 -33.69 19.44
C SER A 105 -0.09 -33.01 18.58
N LYS A 106 1.17 -33.37 18.82
CA LYS A 106 2.28 -32.89 17.98
C LYS A 106 2.11 -33.29 16.51
N ALA A 107 1.60 -34.49 16.25
CA ALA A 107 1.39 -35.00 14.88
C ALA A 107 0.32 -34.16 14.14
N GLU A 108 -0.76 -33.76 14.82
CA GLU A 108 -1.80 -32.92 14.26
C GLU A 108 -1.26 -31.52 13.96
N ARG A 109 -0.43 -30.94 14.84
CA ARG A 109 0.23 -29.67 14.59
C ARG A 109 1.19 -29.71 13.41
N VAL A 110 1.91 -30.83 13.23
CA VAL A 110 2.78 -31.01 12.05
C VAL A 110 1.96 -31.06 10.78
N ALA A 111 0.82 -31.73 10.76
CA ALA A 111 -0.08 -31.75 9.61
C ALA A 111 -0.63 -30.34 9.29
N ILE A 112 -0.98 -29.59 10.31
CA ILE A 112 -1.40 -28.18 10.13
C ILE A 112 -0.23 -27.32 9.57
N GLN A 113 1.00 -27.55 10.04
CA GLN A 113 2.17 -26.85 9.53
C GLN A 113 2.42 -27.13 8.04
N GLU A 114 2.19 -28.35 7.58
CA GLU A 114 2.29 -28.68 6.14
C GLU A 114 1.29 -27.87 5.31
N GLU A 115 0.05 -27.73 5.78
CA GLU A 115 -0.96 -26.90 5.10
C GLU A 115 -0.56 -25.40 5.14
N VAL A 116 -0.08 -24.91 6.27
CA VAL A 116 0.41 -23.54 6.40
C VAL A 116 1.58 -23.26 5.46
N THR A 117 2.51 -24.20 5.32
CA THR A 117 3.64 -24.09 4.40
C THR A 117 3.17 -24.02 2.95
N ALA A 118 2.22 -24.87 2.56
CA ALA A 118 1.66 -24.84 1.20
C ALA A 118 0.93 -23.51 0.90
N LEU A 119 0.23 -22.96 1.88
CA LEU A 119 -0.40 -21.63 1.75
C LEU A 119 0.63 -20.50 1.64
N ASN A 120 1.73 -20.60 2.37
CA ASN A 120 2.85 -19.65 2.27
C ASN A 120 3.48 -19.67 0.87
N ASP A 121 3.69 -20.87 0.31
CA ASP A 121 4.20 -21.03 -1.05
C ASP A 121 3.23 -20.41 -2.08
N GLU A 122 1.93 -20.60 -1.90
CA GLU A 122 0.92 -20.02 -2.77
C GLU A 122 0.87 -18.49 -2.66
N LEU A 123 1.00 -17.93 -1.46
CA LEU A 123 1.10 -16.50 -1.22
C LEU A 123 2.30 -15.90 -1.99
N ASN A 124 3.46 -16.52 -1.86
CA ASN A 124 4.66 -16.10 -2.58
C ASN A 124 4.50 -16.25 -4.10
N ARG A 125 3.85 -17.33 -4.57
CA ARG A 125 3.55 -17.50 -6.00
C ARG A 125 2.69 -16.37 -6.52
N ILE A 126 1.65 -15.96 -5.81
CA ILE A 126 0.79 -14.82 -6.19
C ILE A 126 1.63 -13.54 -6.28
N ALA A 127 2.43 -13.25 -5.26
CA ALA A 127 3.26 -12.05 -5.22
C ALA A 127 4.28 -11.99 -6.36
N GLU A 128 4.88 -13.13 -6.72
CA GLU A 128 5.91 -13.22 -7.76
C GLU A 128 5.36 -13.31 -9.17
N THR A 129 4.17 -13.89 -9.36
CA THR A 129 3.59 -14.10 -10.70
C THR A 129 2.67 -12.98 -11.15
N THR A 130 2.07 -12.23 -10.23
CA THR A 130 1.18 -11.11 -10.58
C THR A 130 1.91 -10.07 -11.40
N SER A 131 1.46 -9.88 -12.64
CA SER A 131 2.09 -8.97 -13.59
C SER A 131 1.07 -8.32 -14.52
N PHE A 132 1.42 -7.15 -15.01
CA PHE A 132 0.67 -6.43 -16.04
C PHE A 132 1.64 -5.92 -17.11
N GLY A 133 1.39 -6.25 -18.37
CA GLY A 133 2.26 -5.85 -19.48
C GLY A 133 3.73 -6.31 -19.33
N GLY A 134 3.97 -7.45 -18.66
CA GLY A 134 5.30 -7.97 -18.38
C GLY A 134 5.99 -7.39 -17.15
N ASN A 135 5.41 -6.38 -16.51
CA ASN A 135 5.92 -5.80 -15.26
C ASN A 135 5.33 -6.51 -14.05
N LYS A 136 6.17 -6.96 -13.13
CA LYS A 136 5.75 -7.52 -11.84
C LYS A 136 5.19 -6.41 -10.95
N LEU A 137 4.09 -6.70 -10.25
CA LEU A 137 3.36 -5.70 -9.48
C LEU A 137 3.62 -5.80 -7.97
N LEU A 138 3.73 -7.01 -7.41
CA LEU A 138 3.70 -7.24 -5.96
C LEU A 138 4.98 -7.89 -5.38
N ASN A 139 6.06 -7.91 -6.13
CA ASN A 139 7.34 -8.48 -5.69
C ASN A 139 8.38 -7.42 -5.28
N GLY A 140 7.96 -6.18 -5.06
CA GLY A 140 8.83 -5.08 -4.67
C GLY A 140 9.58 -4.38 -5.83
N THR A 141 9.46 -4.87 -7.08
CA THR A 141 10.15 -4.26 -8.22
C THR A 141 9.36 -3.15 -8.89
N HIS A 142 8.05 -3.07 -8.67
CA HIS A 142 7.19 -2.04 -9.25
C HIS A 142 7.50 -0.66 -8.66
N GLY A 143 7.52 -0.56 -7.34
CA GLY A 143 7.72 0.70 -6.61
C GLY A 143 6.60 1.72 -6.88
N ALA A 144 6.96 3.00 -6.80
CA ALA A 144 6.08 4.10 -7.12
C ALA A 144 6.24 4.52 -8.57
N LYS A 145 5.14 4.54 -9.34
CA LYS A 145 5.11 4.99 -10.73
C LYS A 145 4.10 6.10 -10.91
N SER A 146 4.50 7.09 -11.71
CA SER A 146 3.68 8.25 -12.04
C SER A 146 2.93 8.02 -13.35
N PHE A 147 1.62 8.24 -13.32
CA PHE A 147 0.73 8.17 -14.49
C PHE A 147 0.26 9.58 -14.82
N GLN A 148 0.65 10.09 -15.99
CA GLN A 148 0.21 11.40 -16.46
C GLN A 148 -1.26 11.33 -16.87
N ILE A 149 -2.14 11.96 -16.10
CA ILE A 149 -3.60 11.94 -16.27
C ILE A 149 -4.19 13.27 -16.73
N GLY A 150 -3.34 14.26 -17.05
CA GLY A 150 -3.72 15.55 -17.57
C GLY A 150 -2.91 15.95 -18.78
N ALA A 151 -3.31 17.06 -19.44
CA ALA A 151 -2.68 17.60 -20.62
C ALA A 151 -1.46 18.47 -20.30
N ASP A 152 -1.32 18.94 -19.06
CA ASP A 152 -0.28 19.84 -18.62
C ASP A 152 0.76 19.16 -17.71
N ASN A 153 1.93 19.76 -17.60
CA ASN A 153 3.01 19.26 -16.76
C ASN A 153 2.60 19.23 -15.28
N GLY A 154 2.86 18.11 -14.62
CA GLY A 154 2.60 17.93 -13.19
C GLY A 154 1.21 17.37 -12.86
N GLU A 155 0.36 17.15 -13.86
CA GLU A 155 -0.94 16.52 -13.68
C GLU A 155 -0.81 14.99 -13.71
N ALA A 156 -0.18 14.44 -12.69
CA ALA A 156 0.09 13.00 -12.59
C ALA A 156 -0.41 12.43 -11.25
N VAL A 157 -0.87 11.20 -11.29
CA VAL A 157 -1.18 10.39 -10.11
C VAL A 157 -0.05 9.39 -9.88
N MET A 158 0.37 9.27 -8.64
CA MET A 158 1.34 8.26 -8.23
C MET A 158 0.60 6.98 -7.85
N LEU A 159 0.99 5.86 -8.41
CA LEU A 159 0.58 4.52 -7.99
C LEU A 159 1.80 3.82 -7.39
N GLU A 160 1.73 3.55 -6.10
CA GLU A 160 2.76 2.79 -5.38
C GLU A 160 2.25 1.38 -5.11
N LEU A 161 3.01 0.38 -5.56
CA LEU A 161 2.74 -1.03 -5.27
C LEU A 161 3.93 -1.62 -4.51
N LYS A 162 3.64 -2.21 -3.38
CA LYS A 162 4.64 -2.72 -2.43
C LYS A 162 4.84 -4.23 -2.55
N ASP A 163 5.87 -4.70 -1.89
CA ASP A 163 6.24 -6.12 -1.84
C ASP A 163 5.28 -6.88 -0.90
N MET A 164 4.56 -7.84 -1.46
CA MET A 164 3.59 -8.70 -0.75
C MET A 164 4.13 -10.11 -0.48
N ARG A 165 5.42 -10.37 -0.72
CA ARG A 165 6.02 -11.67 -0.40
C ARG A 165 6.06 -11.88 1.11
N SER A 166 5.94 -13.12 1.52
CA SER A 166 5.87 -13.50 2.93
C SER A 166 7.15 -13.23 3.73
N ASP A 167 8.30 -13.12 3.04
CA ASP A 167 9.61 -12.80 3.64
C ASP A 167 9.85 -11.29 3.81
N ASN A 168 8.95 -10.45 3.29
CA ASN A 168 9.05 -9.01 3.49
C ASN A 168 8.94 -8.69 5.00
N LYS A 169 9.89 -7.91 5.50
CA LYS A 169 9.91 -7.50 6.91
C LYS A 169 8.63 -6.82 7.39
N MET A 170 7.88 -6.14 6.49
CA MET A 170 6.59 -5.53 6.82
C MET A 170 5.46 -6.55 6.97
N MET A 171 5.67 -7.80 6.50
CA MET A 171 4.80 -8.94 6.74
C MET A 171 5.12 -9.66 8.06
N GLY A 172 5.70 -8.96 9.01
CA GLY A 172 6.08 -9.49 10.31
C GLY A 172 6.57 -8.42 11.27
N GLY A 173 7.50 -8.76 12.11
CA GLY A 173 8.05 -7.87 13.12
C GLY A 173 9.17 -8.51 13.91
N VAL A 174 9.31 -8.08 15.16
CA VAL A 174 10.30 -8.60 16.10
C VAL A 174 9.57 -9.31 17.25
N SER A 175 9.99 -10.53 17.54
CA SER A 175 9.52 -11.31 18.68
C SER A 175 10.56 -11.24 19.81
N TYR A 176 10.09 -10.86 20.98
CA TYR A 176 10.87 -10.84 22.21
C TYR A 176 10.39 -11.98 23.11
N GLN A 177 11.28 -12.86 23.52
CA GLN A 177 10.96 -13.99 24.38
C GLN A 177 11.62 -13.83 25.75
N ALA A 178 10.88 -14.12 26.81
CA ALA A 178 11.44 -14.19 28.16
C ALA A 178 12.47 -15.32 28.26
N GLU A 179 13.57 -15.08 28.93
CA GLU A 179 14.57 -16.11 29.20
C GLU A 179 14.05 -17.17 30.18
N SER A 180 13.30 -16.72 31.19
CA SER A 180 12.76 -17.58 32.26
C SER A 180 11.34 -18.00 31.98
N GLY A 181 11.11 -19.30 31.79
CA GLY A 181 9.77 -19.89 31.82
C GLY A 181 9.22 -19.91 33.25
N LYS A 182 7.90 -19.71 33.39
CA LYS A 182 7.20 -19.73 34.66
C LYS A 182 6.23 -20.90 34.75
N GLY A 183 6.35 -21.66 35.83
CA GLY A 183 5.43 -22.77 36.09
C GLY A 183 4.04 -22.27 36.51
N LYS A 184 3.12 -23.23 36.61
CA LYS A 184 1.70 -22.94 37.00
C LYS A 184 1.56 -22.35 38.41
N ASP A 185 2.58 -22.57 39.27
CA ASP A 185 2.57 -22.06 40.65
C ASP A 185 3.19 -20.67 40.77
N TRP A 186 3.71 -20.13 39.67
CA TRP A 186 4.28 -18.79 39.67
C TRP A 186 3.17 -17.74 39.62
N ASN A 187 3.30 -16.73 40.43
CA ASN A 187 2.39 -15.58 40.45
C ASN A 187 3.15 -14.27 40.50
N VAL A 188 2.56 -13.23 40.00
CA VAL A 188 3.12 -11.87 40.10
C VAL A 188 3.25 -11.47 41.54
N ALA A 189 4.47 -11.15 41.96
CA ALA A 189 4.79 -10.76 43.34
C ALA A 189 4.35 -9.29 43.58
N GLN A 190 3.86 -9.05 44.79
CA GLN A 190 3.57 -7.69 45.23
C GLN A 190 4.86 -6.86 45.32
N GLY A 191 4.87 -5.66 44.75
CA GLY A 191 6.01 -4.75 44.72
C GLY A 191 7.05 -5.04 43.61
N LYS A 192 6.79 -6.05 42.74
CA LYS A 192 7.55 -6.34 41.51
C LYS A 192 6.62 -6.58 40.33
N ASN A 193 5.48 -5.90 40.31
CA ASN A 193 4.39 -6.07 39.36
C ASN A 193 4.41 -5.03 38.25
N ASP A 194 5.44 -4.20 38.21
CA ASP A 194 5.60 -3.16 37.18
C ASP A 194 6.35 -3.67 35.95
N LEU A 195 5.85 -3.37 34.82
CA LEU A 195 6.48 -3.58 33.51
C LEU A 195 6.33 -2.32 32.69
N LYS A 196 7.44 -1.77 32.23
CA LYS A 196 7.48 -0.62 31.34
C LYS A 196 7.97 -1.07 29.98
N ILE A 197 7.20 -0.81 28.94
CA ILE A 197 7.51 -1.08 27.54
C ILE A 197 7.73 0.27 26.85
N SER A 198 8.95 0.50 26.35
CA SER A 198 9.31 1.71 25.62
C SER A 198 9.58 1.37 24.18
N LEU A 199 8.90 2.04 23.26
CA LEU A 199 8.98 1.81 21.83
C LEU A 199 8.73 3.10 21.06
N THR A 200 9.10 3.13 19.79
CA THR A 200 8.74 4.18 18.84
C THR A 200 7.61 3.66 17.95
N ASP A 201 6.53 4.40 17.85
CA ASP A 201 5.42 4.01 16.95
C ASP A 201 5.73 4.30 15.47
N SER A 202 4.88 3.84 14.58
CA SER A 202 5.01 4.04 13.12
C SER A 202 4.95 5.51 12.67
N PHE A 203 4.64 6.43 13.57
CA PHE A 203 4.63 7.87 13.33
C PHE A 203 5.91 8.56 13.87
N GLY A 204 6.89 7.78 14.37
CA GLY A 204 8.12 8.29 14.94
C GLY A 204 7.98 8.87 16.35
N GLN A 205 6.85 8.59 17.03
CA GLN A 205 6.62 9.07 18.40
C GLN A 205 7.05 8.01 19.41
N GLU A 206 7.80 8.45 20.41
CA GLU A 206 8.16 7.60 21.54
C GLU A 206 6.91 7.34 22.41
N GLN A 207 6.64 6.08 22.65
CA GLN A 207 5.55 5.61 23.47
C GLN A 207 6.10 4.84 24.68
N GLU A 208 5.61 5.18 25.86
CA GLU A 208 5.85 4.45 27.08
C GLU A 208 4.55 3.79 27.56
N ILE A 209 4.56 2.47 27.63
CA ILE A 209 3.43 1.69 28.13
C ILE A 209 3.79 1.20 29.52
N ASN A 210 3.10 1.74 30.50
CA ASN A 210 3.26 1.36 31.90
C ASN A 210 2.21 0.32 32.30
N ILE A 211 2.65 -0.88 32.61
CA ILE A 211 1.80 -2.00 32.99
C ILE A 211 2.04 -2.28 34.46
N ASN A 212 0.96 -2.22 35.24
CA ASN A 212 0.95 -2.61 36.64
C ASN A 212 0.07 -3.86 36.76
N ALA A 213 0.69 -5.04 36.66
CA ALA A 213 0.00 -6.29 36.78
C ALA A 213 -0.57 -6.46 38.20
N LYS A 214 -1.65 -7.21 38.32
CA LYS A 214 -2.23 -7.51 39.62
C LYS A 214 -1.36 -8.57 40.31
N ALA A 215 -1.00 -8.32 41.57
CA ALA A 215 -0.34 -9.31 42.37
C ALA A 215 -1.19 -10.56 42.55
N GLY A 216 -0.62 -11.72 42.29
CA GLY A 216 -1.34 -13.00 42.29
C GLY A 216 -1.76 -13.51 40.91
N ASP A 217 -1.67 -12.69 39.85
CA ASP A 217 -1.92 -13.14 38.49
C ASP A 217 -0.84 -14.15 38.03
N ASP A 218 -1.23 -15.15 37.30
CA ASP A 218 -0.30 -16.08 36.65
C ASP A 218 0.27 -15.51 35.33
N ILE A 219 1.13 -16.26 34.65
CA ILE A 219 1.79 -15.79 33.44
C ILE A 219 0.81 -15.58 32.27
N GLU A 220 -0.24 -16.41 32.19
CA GLU A 220 -1.29 -16.30 31.16
C GLU A 220 -2.18 -15.06 31.41
N GLU A 221 -2.53 -14.80 32.65
CA GLU A 221 -3.29 -13.61 33.07
C GLU A 221 -2.44 -12.35 32.82
N LEU A 222 -1.14 -12.40 33.07
CA LEU A 222 -0.23 -11.31 32.74
C LEU A 222 -0.21 -11.02 31.23
N ALA A 223 -0.10 -12.05 30.39
CA ALA A 223 -0.13 -11.87 28.93
C ALA A 223 -1.45 -11.25 28.47
N THR A 224 -2.57 -11.73 28.98
CA THR A 224 -3.90 -11.19 28.70
C THR A 224 -4.02 -9.73 29.13
N TYR A 225 -3.46 -9.39 30.31
CA TYR A 225 -3.48 -8.02 30.81
C TYR A 225 -2.65 -7.08 29.92
N ILE A 226 -1.47 -7.51 29.44
CA ILE A 226 -0.64 -6.75 28.50
C ILE A 226 -1.43 -6.46 27.21
N ASN A 227 -2.10 -7.47 26.66
CA ASN A 227 -2.91 -7.32 25.46
C ASN A 227 -4.10 -6.35 25.64
N GLY A 228 -4.62 -6.24 26.85
CA GLY A 228 -5.69 -5.30 27.19
C GLY A 228 -5.21 -3.84 27.35
N GLN A 229 -3.91 -3.63 27.61
CA GLN A 229 -3.38 -2.29 27.87
C GLN A 229 -2.88 -1.59 26.60
N THR A 230 -2.54 -2.32 25.57
CA THR A 230 -1.95 -1.76 24.33
C THR A 230 -2.26 -2.62 23.11
N ASP A 231 -2.40 -1.95 21.96
CA ASP A 231 -2.50 -2.58 20.64
C ASP A 231 -1.16 -2.57 19.88
N LEU A 232 -0.13 -1.93 20.43
CA LEU A 232 1.16 -1.77 19.75
C LEU A 232 1.98 -3.07 19.76
N VAL A 233 1.81 -3.87 20.82
CA VAL A 233 2.45 -5.17 20.96
C VAL A 233 1.42 -6.23 21.30
N LYS A 234 1.72 -7.51 21.04
CA LYS A 234 0.90 -8.66 21.41
C LYS A 234 1.69 -9.62 22.27
N ALA A 235 1.10 -10.04 23.38
CA ALA A 235 1.70 -10.96 24.32
C ALA A 235 1.04 -12.34 24.24
N SER A 236 1.84 -13.38 24.38
CA SER A 236 1.41 -14.77 24.49
C SER A 236 2.38 -15.55 25.37
N VAL A 237 2.02 -16.76 25.73
CA VAL A 237 2.85 -17.64 26.56
C VAL A 237 3.11 -18.93 25.78
N ASP A 238 4.36 -19.39 25.77
CA ASP A 238 4.70 -20.66 25.12
C ASP A 238 4.44 -21.88 26.04
N GLN A 239 4.69 -23.06 25.52
CA GLN A 239 4.49 -24.33 26.25
C GLN A 239 5.44 -24.50 27.46
N ASP A 240 6.52 -23.74 27.52
CA ASP A 240 7.49 -23.71 28.60
C ASP A 240 7.21 -22.63 29.64
N GLY A 241 6.09 -21.92 29.50
CA GLY A 241 5.69 -20.80 30.36
C GLY A 241 6.49 -19.53 30.14
N LYS A 242 7.14 -19.39 28.99
CA LYS A 242 7.86 -18.16 28.63
C LYS A 242 6.93 -17.15 28.00
N LEU A 243 6.99 -15.91 28.49
CA LEU A 243 6.26 -14.80 27.88
C LEU A 243 6.92 -14.43 26.55
N GLN A 244 6.08 -14.30 25.51
CA GLN A 244 6.46 -13.85 24.18
C GLN A 244 5.76 -12.53 23.90
N ILE A 245 6.52 -11.53 23.44
CA ILE A 245 5.95 -10.23 23.04
C ILE A 245 6.34 -9.96 21.60
N PHE A 246 5.33 -9.82 20.74
CA PHE A 246 5.48 -9.53 19.33
C PHE A 246 5.20 -8.06 19.04
N ALA A 247 6.14 -7.39 18.39
CA ALA A 247 6.00 -6.02 17.89
C ALA A 247 6.02 -6.03 16.34
N GLY A 248 4.89 -5.74 15.71
CA GLY A 248 4.80 -5.70 14.26
C GLY A 248 5.48 -4.48 13.66
N ASN A 249 6.23 -4.66 12.58
CA ASN A 249 6.96 -3.58 11.90
C ASN A 249 6.04 -2.52 11.27
N ASN A 250 4.76 -2.82 11.13
CA ASN A 250 3.74 -1.89 10.67
C ASN A 250 3.23 -0.93 11.77
N LYS A 251 3.51 -1.23 13.03
CA LYS A 251 3.07 -0.42 14.19
C LYS A 251 4.23 0.15 14.99
N VAL A 252 5.37 -0.55 15.01
CA VAL A 252 6.52 -0.22 15.85
C VAL A 252 7.74 -0.08 14.96
N GLU A 253 8.44 1.04 15.12
CA GLU A 253 9.69 1.32 14.45
C GLU A 253 10.86 1.06 15.39
N GLY A 254 11.84 0.29 14.93
CA GLY A 254 13.04 -0.02 15.69
C GLY A 254 12.82 -1.05 16.81
N GLU A 255 13.65 -0.95 17.83
CA GLU A 255 13.69 -1.90 18.94
C GLU A 255 12.75 -1.49 20.09
N VAL A 256 12.17 -2.48 20.73
CA VAL A 256 11.39 -2.31 21.96
C VAL A 256 12.29 -2.57 23.17
N SER A 257 12.23 -1.71 24.17
CA SER A 257 12.94 -1.90 25.42
C SER A 257 11.98 -2.18 26.57
N PHE A 258 12.43 -3.02 27.49
CA PHE A 258 11.65 -3.45 28.64
C PHE A 258 12.38 -3.06 29.92
N SER A 259 11.63 -2.59 30.92
CA SER A 259 12.17 -2.28 32.26
C SER A 259 11.12 -2.53 33.33
N GLY A 260 11.48 -2.44 34.59
CA GLY A 260 10.60 -2.71 35.71
C GLY A 260 10.86 -4.07 36.37
N GLY A 261 10.18 -4.33 37.46
CA GLY A 261 10.38 -5.54 38.26
C GLY A 261 10.09 -6.84 37.53
N LEU A 262 9.02 -6.85 36.71
CA LEU A 262 8.65 -8.00 35.90
C LEU A 262 9.63 -8.25 34.75
N SER A 263 10.20 -7.21 34.12
CA SER A 263 11.19 -7.35 33.07
C SER A 263 12.42 -8.09 33.56
N GLY A 264 12.94 -7.72 34.74
CA GLY A 264 14.07 -8.38 35.35
C GLY A 264 13.78 -9.81 35.79
N GLU A 265 12.59 -10.07 36.33
CA GLU A 265 12.18 -11.41 36.76
C GLU A 265 11.96 -12.39 35.64
N LEU A 266 11.42 -11.93 34.52
CA LEU A 266 11.14 -12.73 33.33
C LEU A 266 12.34 -12.83 32.39
N GLY A 267 13.28 -11.88 32.45
CA GLY A 267 14.38 -11.78 31.48
C GLY A 267 13.91 -11.35 30.11
N LEU A 268 13.21 -10.22 30.04
CA LEU A 268 12.73 -9.65 28.79
C LEU A 268 13.76 -8.72 28.15
N GLY A 269 13.91 -8.80 26.82
CA GLY A 269 14.68 -7.88 26.00
C GLY A 269 15.95 -8.46 25.39
N ASP A 270 16.60 -9.46 26.03
CA ASP A 270 17.84 -10.02 25.53
C ASP A 270 17.64 -11.05 24.42
N VAL A 271 16.56 -11.82 24.48
CA VAL A 271 16.23 -12.80 23.47
C VAL A 271 15.21 -12.20 22.50
N LYS A 272 15.65 -11.90 21.27
CA LYS A 272 14.82 -11.36 20.21
C LYS A 272 15.16 -12.00 18.86
N LYS A 273 14.16 -12.10 17.99
CA LYS A 273 14.31 -12.58 16.61
C LYS A 273 13.39 -11.81 15.67
N ASN A 274 13.85 -11.60 14.44
CA ASN A 274 12.99 -11.13 13.36
C ASN A 274 12.11 -12.28 12.89
N VAL A 275 10.82 -12.03 12.74
CA VAL A 275 9.82 -13.00 12.28
C VAL A 275 8.96 -12.40 11.19
N THR A 276 8.59 -13.23 10.23
CA THR A 276 7.67 -12.87 9.13
C THR A 276 6.70 -14.02 8.90
N VAL A 277 5.73 -13.84 8.00
CA VAL A 277 4.81 -14.91 7.60
C VAL A 277 5.58 -16.13 7.07
N ASP A 278 6.74 -15.93 6.42
CA ASP A 278 7.59 -17.01 5.93
C ASP A 278 8.20 -17.88 7.05
N THR A 279 8.36 -17.32 8.23
CA THR A 279 9.04 -18.00 9.38
C THR A 279 8.06 -18.55 10.41
N ILE A 280 6.75 -18.50 10.20
CA ILE A 280 5.77 -18.99 11.19
C ILE A 280 5.91 -20.49 11.41
N ASP A 281 5.79 -20.88 12.68
CA ASP A 281 5.85 -22.27 13.13
C ASP A 281 4.69 -22.56 14.07
N VAL A 282 3.75 -23.37 13.61
CA VAL A 282 2.55 -23.79 14.35
C VAL A 282 2.68 -25.16 14.97
N THR A 283 3.89 -25.74 15.02
CA THR A 283 4.14 -27.07 15.60
C THR A 283 4.13 -27.09 17.12
N SER A 284 4.06 -25.92 17.75
CA SER A 284 3.90 -25.75 19.20
C SER A 284 2.78 -24.76 19.52
N VAL A 285 2.26 -24.81 20.74
CA VAL A 285 1.20 -23.86 21.19
C VAL A 285 1.72 -22.42 21.15
N GLY A 286 2.91 -22.18 21.67
CA GLY A 286 3.51 -20.84 21.68
C GLY A 286 3.79 -20.32 20.29
N GLY A 287 4.34 -21.14 19.41
CA GLY A 287 4.57 -20.79 18.00
C GLY A 287 3.26 -20.51 17.27
N ALA A 288 2.21 -21.28 17.52
CA ALA A 288 0.90 -21.06 16.93
C ALA A 288 0.26 -19.72 17.37
N GLN A 289 0.35 -19.39 18.64
CA GLN A 289 -0.16 -18.12 19.17
C GLN A 289 0.63 -16.92 18.61
N GLU A 290 1.95 -17.01 18.54
CA GLU A 290 2.78 -16.00 17.92
C GLU A 290 2.48 -15.83 16.42
N SER A 291 2.24 -16.94 15.71
CA SER A 291 1.86 -16.94 14.30
C SER A 291 0.57 -16.17 14.03
N VAL A 292 -0.42 -16.26 14.92
CA VAL A 292 -1.66 -15.44 14.83
C VAL A 292 -1.32 -13.95 14.84
N ALA A 293 -0.44 -13.51 15.74
CA ALA A 293 -0.04 -12.12 15.84
C ALA A 293 0.75 -11.65 14.61
N ILE A 294 1.63 -12.50 14.07
CA ILE A 294 2.40 -12.22 12.85
C ILE A 294 1.45 -12.07 11.65
N ILE A 295 0.49 -12.99 11.51
CA ILE A 295 -0.48 -12.97 10.41
C ILE A 295 -1.41 -11.74 10.53
N ASP A 296 -1.83 -11.37 11.73
CA ASP A 296 -2.64 -10.17 11.95
C ASP A 296 -1.88 -8.89 11.52
N ALA A 297 -0.58 -8.82 11.78
CA ALA A 297 0.26 -7.74 11.30
C ALA A 297 0.36 -7.72 9.76
N ALA A 298 0.52 -8.89 9.15
CA ALA A 298 0.56 -9.03 7.70
C ALA A 298 -0.77 -8.64 7.05
N LEU A 299 -1.91 -9.09 7.60
CA LEU A 299 -3.24 -8.70 7.13
C LEU A 299 -3.42 -7.19 7.16
N LYS A 300 -3.03 -6.54 8.24
CA LYS A 300 -3.11 -5.09 8.35
C LYS A 300 -2.23 -4.38 7.34
N TYR A 301 -1.05 -4.90 7.05
CA TYR A 301 -0.17 -4.36 6.02
C TYR A 301 -0.80 -4.45 4.63
N VAL A 302 -1.34 -5.62 4.25
CA VAL A 302 -2.01 -5.81 2.96
C VAL A 302 -3.27 -4.93 2.84
N ASP A 303 -4.10 -4.90 3.88
CA ASP A 303 -5.35 -4.13 3.86
C ASP A 303 -5.11 -2.62 3.81
N SER A 304 -4.05 -2.10 4.44
CA SER A 304 -3.69 -0.68 4.33
C SER A 304 -3.34 -0.28 2.91
N HIS A 305 -2.64 -1.15 2.17
CA HIS A 305 -2.29 -0.87 0.76
C HIS A 305 -3.45 -1.05 -0.22
N ARG A 306 -4.45 -1.84 0.14
CA ARG A 306 -5.69 -1.95 -0.64
C ARG A 306 -6.58 -0.71 -0.50
N ALA A 307 -6.41 0.04 0.59
CA ALA A 307 -7.20 1.24 0.89
C ALA A 307 -6.59 2.53 0.29
N GLU A 308 -5.33 2.51 -0.11
CA GLU A 308 -4.61 3.61 -0.77
C GLU A 308 -4.87 3.63 -2.28
#